data_5dee0e703024b3c98494c832d8d03c40
#
_entry.id   5dee0e703024b3c98494c832d8d03c40
#
_cell.length_a   1.000
_cell.length_b   1.000
_cell.length_c   1.000
_cell.angle_alpha   90.00
_cell.angle_beta   90.00
_cell.angle_gamma   90.00
#
_symmetry.space_group_name_H-M   'P 1'
#
loop_
_entity.id
_entity.type
_entity.pdbx_description
1 polymer ?
#
loop_
_entity_poly.entity_id
_entity_poly.type
_entity_poly.pdbx_seq_one_letter_code
_entity_poly.pdbx_strand_id
1 'polypeptide(L)'
;MLDALQNAFFQTGDTLTSWLSAFSSFLWGWPLLIMLLGTHLYLTAILRFPQRYLLKALKLYFVKDHTDKGDISPFSSLMVALAANIGAGNIIGVGVAIAAGGPGAVFWCWLTGVLGMATRYSEGLLAIKYRVENKDGNMSGGPMFVLERGLNSKWLGTAFAVFTAMAAFGIGNLTQGNAAAEQLHHAFSIPSWGTAAVLTALTALVMLGGIQGIARVCAFFVPFMAVIYILGCLYILTVQAEYIFPAIRYILDCAFTGEAAAGGAAGAAVMAAMRTGVARGLFSNEAGLGSAAIASAAAQNRNPVRQALISSSGPFWDTVIICALTGIVLTTSIIAHPDISCTDGPRLTTLAFSKIPYIGSPLLTLSLVTFVVSTILG
;
A
#
# COMPACT_ATOMS: atom_id res chain seq x y z
N MET A 1 -7.88 -36.24 28.83
CA MET A 1 -6.49 -35.74 28.70
C MET A 1 -6.31 -35.01 27.38
N LEU A 2 -6.70 -35.59 26.23
CA LEU A 2 -6.64 -34.92 24.91
C LEU A 2 -7.49 -33.65 24.87
N ASP A 3 -8.73 -33.69 25.37
CA ASP A 3 -9.63 -32.52 25.39
C ASP A 3 -9.10 -31.39 26.28
N ALA A 4 -8.46 -31.73 27.41
CA ALA A 4 -7.84 -30.72 28.28
C ALA A 4 -6.61 -30.07 27.64
N LEU A 5 -5.81 -30.84 26.89
CA LEU A 5 -4.67 -30.31 26.12
C LEU A 5 -5.14 -29.45 24.96
N GLN A 6 -6.20 -29.86 24.27
CA GLN A 6 -6.80 -29.11 23.18
C GLN A 6 -7.39 -27.78 23.66
N ASN A 7 -8.14 -27.82 24.76
CA ASN A 7 -8.67 -26.59 25.37
C ASN A 7 -7.57 -25.65 25.88
N ALA A 8 -6.52 -26.17 26.51
CA ALA A 8 -5.37 -25.38 26.93
C ALA A 8 -4.64 -24.75 25.73
N PHE A 9 -4.49 -25.49 24.63
CA PHE A 9 -3.89 -24.96 23.39
C PHE A 9 -4.71 -23.84 22.78
N PHE A 10 -6.04 -23.99 22.68
CA PHE A 10 -6.93 -22.92 22.19
C PHE A 10 -6.94 -21.71 23.13
N GLN A 11 -7.05 -21.89 24.43
CA GLN A 11 -6.98 -20.79 25.39
C GLN A 11 -5.65 -20.02 25.34
N THR A 12 -4.53 -20.75 25.17
CA THR A 12 -3.21 -20.11 25.02
C THR A 12 -3.14 -19.34 23.70
N GLY A 13 -3.71 -19.89 22.60
CA GLY A 13 -3.82 -19.24 21.32
C GLY A 13 -4.65 -17.94 21.40
N ASP A 14 -5.80 -17.99 22.04
CA ASP A 14 -6.68 -16.83 22.22
C ASP A 14 -6.01 -15.73 23.06
N THR A 15 -5.32 -16.12 24.13
CA THR A 15 -4.55 -15.18 24.98
C THR A 15 -3.42 -14.52 24.18
N LEU A 16 -2.64 -15.30 23.43
CA LEU A 16 -1.57 -14.77 22.59
C LEU A 16 -2.11 -13.83 21.51
N THR A 17 -3.20 -14.21 20.86
CA THR A 17 -3.85 -13.39 19.83
C THR A 17 -4.35 -12.06 20.42
N SER A 18 -4.94 -12.08 21.62
CA SER A 18 -5.40 -10.86 22.29
C SER A 18 -4.24 -9.92 22.66
N TRP A 19 -3.13 -10.46 23.16
CA TRP A 19 -1.92 -9.69 23.43
C TRP A 19 -1.29 -9.09 22.17
N LEU A 20 -1.17 -9.87 21.11
CA LEU A 20 -0.65 -9.40 19.82
C LEU A 20 -1.56 -8.32 19.21
N SER A 21 -2.87 -8.48 19.33
CA SER A 21 -3.85 -7.50 18.87
C SER A 21 -3.76 -6.20 19.66
N ALA A 22 -3.66 -6.28 20.98
CA ALA A 22 -3.50 -5.10 21.84
C ALA A 22 -2.18 -4.37 21.55
N PHE A 23 -1.08 -5.12 21.40
CA PHE A 23 0.24 -4.56 21.07
C PHE A 23 0.24 -3.94 19.67
N SER A 24 -0.34 -4.59 18.69
CA SER A 24 -0.51 -4.04 17.34
C SER A 24 -1.33 -2.75 17.37
N SER A 25 -2.46 -2.73 18.10
CA SER A 25 -3.32 -1.56 18.23
C SER A 25 -2.61 -0.39 18.93
N PHE A 26 -1.74 -0.68 19.88
CA PHE A 26 -0.89 0.32 20.53
C PHE A 26 0.14 0.88 19.55
N LEU A 27 0.86 0.02 18.83
CA LEU A 27 1.88 0.44 17.86
C LEU A 27 1.27 1.26 16.72
N TRP A 28 0.18 0.80 16.11
CA TRP A 28 -0.56 1.50 15.06
C TRP A 28 -1.39 2.69 15.59
N GLY A 29 -1.30 2.96 16.87
CA GLY A 29 -1.84 4.15 17.52
C GLY A 29 -0.90 5.35 17.38
N TRP A 30 -0.92 6.19 18.40
CA TRP A 30 -0.13 7.43 18.45
C TRP A 30 1.38 7.26 18.25
N PRO A 31 2.07 6.23 18.79
CA PRO A 31 3.51 6.11 18.64
C PRO A 31 3.94 6.08 17.17
N LEU A 32 3.38 5.19 16.37
CA LEU A 32 3.75 5.04 14.96
C LEU A 32 3.29 6.24 14.13
N LEU A 33 2.08 6.75 14.39
CA LEU A 33 1.54 7.93 13.71
C LEU A 33 2.44 9.16 13.90
N ILE A 34 2.85 9.45 15.13
CA ILE A 34 3.71 10.60 15.43
C ILE A 34 5.09 10.39 14.79
N MET A 35 5.67 9.21 14.92
CA MET A 35 7.00 8.92 14.36
C MET A 35 7.00 9.01 12.84
N LEU A 36 6.04 8.40 12.16
CA LEU A 36 6.03 8.36 10.69
C LEU A 36 5.60 9.70 10.10
N LEU A 37 4.48 10.28 10.58
CA LEU A 37 4.03 11.58 10.10
C LEU A 37 5.02 12.68 10.46
N GLY A 38 5.59 12.64 11.66
CA GLY A 38 6.67 13.55 12.09
C GLY A 38 7.90 13.44 11.20
N THR A 39 8.31 12.22 10.85
CA THR A 39 9.41 11.97 9.91
C THR A 39 9.09 12.49 8.52
N HIS A 40 7.86 12.28 8.02
CA HIS A 40 7.41 12.80 6.73
C HIS A 40 7.48 14.32 6.67
N LEU A 41 6.98 15.00 7.70
CA LEU A 41 7.02 16.46 7.82
C LEU A 41 8.45 16.97 7.93
N TYR A 42 9.26 16.37 8.80
CA TYR A 42 10.66 16.70 8.99
C TYR A 42 11.45 16.57 7.68
N LEU A 43 11.35 15.43 7.00
CA LEU A 43 12.04 15.20 5.72
C LEU A 43 11.51 16.11 4.61
N THR A 44 10.22 16.39 4.57
CA THR A 44 9.64 17.34 3.61
C THR A 44 10.25 18.72 3.79
N ALA A 45 10.39 19.19 5.04
CA ALA A 45 10.95 20.50 5.34
C ALA A 45 12.48 20.56 5.05
N ILE A 46 13.26 19.60 5.57
CA ILE A 46 14.72 19.62 5.44
C ILE A 46 15.20 19.40 4.00
N LEU A 47 14.48 18.59 3.22
CA LEU A 47 14.76 18.36 1.80
C LEU A 47 14.13 19.43 0.90
N ARG A 48 13.54 20.48 1.48
CA ARG A 48 12.94 21.61 0.77
C ARG A 48 11.91 21.18 -0.26
N PHE A 49 10.96 20.36 0.17
CA PHE A 49 9.80 19.88 -0.63
C PHE A 49 10.23 19.13 -1.90
N PRO A 50 10.77 17.92 -1.79
CA PRO A 50 11.16 17.12 -2.96
C PRO A 50 9.99 16.78 -3.88
N GLN A 51 8.75 16.87 -3.40
CA GLN A 51 7.51 16.71 -4.17
C GLN A 51 7.45 17.63 -5.40
N ARG A 52 8.06 18.82 -5.34
CA ARG A 52 8.14 19.76 -6.48
C ARG A 52 8.88 19.21 -7.70
N TYR A 53 9.70 18.18 -7.49
CA TYR A 53 10.45 17.52 -8.56
C TYR A 53 9.73 16.31 -9.16
N LEU A 54 8.44 16.10 -8.86
CA LEU A 54 7.66 14.97 -9.36
C LEU A 54 7.73 14.86 -10.89
N LEU A 55 7.51 15.94 -11.62
CA LEU A 55 7.59 15.94 -13.09
C LEU A 55 8.98 15.55 -13.60
N LYS A 56 10.04 15.94 -12.88
CA LYS A 56 11.40 15.50 -13.20
C LYS A 56 11.59 14.01 -12.92
N ALA A 57 11.04 13.51 -11.81
CA ALA A 57 11.06 12.08 -11.48
C ALA A 57 10.40 11.24 -12.57
N LEU A 58 9.23 11.64 -13.06
CA LEU A 58 8.51 10.96 -14.15
C LEU A 58 9.34 10.90 -15.44
N LYS A 59 10.01 11.99 -15.81
CA LYS A 59 10.90 12.02 -16.98
C LYS A 59 12.09 11.06 -16.84
N LEU A 60 12.59 10.86 -15.62
CA LEU A 60 13.75 9.99 -15.37
C LEU A 60 13.44 8.49 -15.57
N TYR A 61 12.17 8.06 -15.60
CA TYR A 61 11.81 6.67 -15.89
C TYR A 61 12.32 6.18 -17.24
N PHE A 62 12.31 7.05 -18.23
CA PHE A 62 12.61 6.72 -19.62
C PHE A 62 14.06 7.05 -20.01
N VAL A 63 14.82 7.66 -19.12
CA VAL A 63 16.23 7.97 -19.36
C VAL A 63 17.07 6.76 -18.97
N LYS A 64 17.75 6.14 -19.92
CA LYS A 64 18.71 5.06 -19.62
C LYS A 64 19.98 5.66 -19.00
N ASP A 65 20.44 5.05 -17.91
CA ASP A 65 21.78 5.29 -17.40
C ASP A 65 22.69 4.20 -17.99
N HIS A 66 23.71 4.58 -18.74
CA HIS A 66 24.66 3.65 -19.36
C HIS A 66 25.67 3.04 -18.39
N THR A 67 25.31 2.98 -17.11
CA THR A 67 26.18 2.44 -16.07
C THR A 67 25.76 1.03 -15.68
N ASP A 68 26.69 0.10 -15.79
CA ASP A 68 26.52 -1.35 -15.66
C ASP A 68 26.29 -1.88 -14.24
N LYS A 69 26.14 -1.03 -13.22
CA LYS A 69 25.95 -1.48 -11.84
C LYS A 69 24.48 -1.47 -11.43
N GLY A 70 23.92 -2.67 -11.28
CA GLY A 70 22.55 -2.93 -10.87
C GLY A 70 21.96 -4.10 -11.65
N ASP A 71 20.91 -4.72 -11.13
CA ASP A 71 20.30 -5.93 -11.66
C ASP A 71 19.15 -5.64 -12.61
N ILE A 72 18.41 -4.55 -12.36
CA ILE A 72 17.17 -4.19 -13.06
C ILE A 72 17.15 -2.69 -13.41
N SER A 73 16.36 -2.31 -14.42
CA SER A 73 16.24 -0.90 -14.80
C SER A 73 15.60 -0.06 -13.68
N PRO A 74 15.87 1.27 -13.60
CA PRO A 74 15.24 2.15 -12.63
C PRO A 74 13.71 2.14 -12.70
N PHE A 75 13.14 2.05 -13.90
CA PHE A 75 11.71 1.88 -14.10
C PHE A 75 11.20 0.55 -13.54
N SER A 76 11.88 -0.56 -13.85
CA SER A 76 11.50 -1.88 -13.31
C SER A 76 11.60 -1.93 -11.78
N SER A 77 12.61 -1.30 -11.20
CA SER A 77 12.75 -1.18 -9.74
C SER A 77 11.57 -0.43 -9.10
N LEU A 78 11.11 0.65 -9.73
CA LEU A 78 9.90 1.35 -9.28
C LEU A 78 8.66 0.46 -9.44
N MET A 79 8.54 -0.28 -10.54
CA MET A 79 7.39 -1.16 -10.77
C MET A 79 7.35 -2.32 -9.77
N VAL A 80 8.50 -2.90 -9.40
CA VAL A 80 8.56 -3.90 -8.32
C VAL A 80 8.11 -3.29 -6.98
N ALA A 81 8.58 -2.10 -6.64
CA ALA A 81 8.13 -1.41 -5.43
C ALA A 81 6.63 -1.08 -5.46
N LEU A 82 6.10 -0.63 -6.61
CA LEU A 82 4.67 -0.39 -6.77
C LEU A 82 3.85 -1.68 -6.78
N ALA A 83 4.40 -2.77 -7.31
CA ALA A 83 3.76 -4.08 -7.25
C ALA A 83 3.49 -4.49 -5.79
N ALA A 84 4.47 -4.36 -4.93
CA ALA A 84 4.32 -4.66 -3.51
C ALA A 84 3.28 -3.76 -2.82
N ASN A 85 3.21 -2.48 -3.20
CA ASN A 85 2.37 -1.48 -2.55
C ASN A 85 0.92 -1.49 -3.04
N ILE A 86 0.70 -1.60 -4.37
CA ILE A 86 -0.64 -1.55 -4.98
C ILE A 86 -1.30 -2.92 -4.89
N GLY A 87 -2.07 -3.13 -3.82
CA GLY A 87 -2.71 -4.40 -3.49
C GLY A 87 -4.19 -4.24 -3.10
N ALA A 88 -4.75 -5.29 -2.49
CA ALA A 88 -6.10 -5.26 -1.92
C ALA A 88 -6.30 -4.07 -0.96
N GLY A 89 -5.22 -3.60 -0.38
CA GLY A 89 -5.18 -2.44 0.47
C GLY A 89 -5.71 -1.16 -0.16
N ASN A 90 -5.40 -0.90 -1.40
CA ASN A 90 -5.80 0.34 -2.11
C ASN A 90 -7.29 0.35 -2.46
N ILE A 91 -7.92 -0.81 -2.47
CA ILE A 91 -9.33 -1.00 -2.82
C ILE A 91 -10.14 -1.26 -1.56
N ILE A 92 -10.02 -2.45 -0.97
CA ILE A 92 -10.78 -2.85 0.22
C ILE A 92 -10.37 -2.02 1.44
N GLY A 93 -9.08 -1.78 1.61
CA GLY A 93 -8.59 -1.09 2.79
C GLY A 93 -8.99 0.39 2.86
N VAL A 94 -9.22 1.05 1.73
CA VAL A 94 -9.80 2.41 1.73
C VAL A 94 -11.25 2.35 2.22
N GLY A 95 -12.03 1.33 1.81
CA GLY A 95 -13.37 1.09 2.34
C GLY A 95 -13.37 0.85 3.86
N VAL A 96 -12.42 0.05 4.36
CA VAL A 96 -12.23 -0.16 5.80
C VAL A 96 -11.91 1.14 6.54
N ALA A 97 -11.07 2.01 5.96
CA ALA A 97 -10.75 3.29 6.57
C ALA A 97 -11.97 4.22 6.62
N ILE A 98 -12.79 4.25 5.56
CA ILE A 98 -14.03 5.01 5.53
C ILE A 98 -15.03 4.47 6.57
N ALA A 99 -15.18 3.15 6.68
CA ALA A 99 -16.07 2.54 7.66
C ALA A 99 -15.66 2.82 9.11
N ALA A 100 -14.36 2.83 9.39
CA ALA A 100 -13.83 3.02 10.75
C ALA A 100 -13.65 4.50 11.14
N GLY A 101 -13.34 5.38 10.20
CA GLY A 101 -13.02 6.78 10.45
C GLY A 101 -13.90 7.78 9.71
N GLY A 102 -14.90 7.31 8.97
CA GLY A 102 -15.72 8.15 8.10
C GLY A 102 -14.99 8.59 6.82
N PRO A 103 -15.70 9.25 5.90
CA PRO A 103 -15.14 9.73 4.64
C PRO A 103 -13.93 10.66 4.78
N GLY A 104 -13.80 11.39 5.90
CA GLY A 104 -12.64 12.23 6.20
C GLY A 104 -11.31 11.47 6.24
N ALA A 105 -11.32 10.15 6.46
CA ALA A 105 -10.13 9.31 6.41
C ALA A 105 -9.45 9.33 5.04
N VAL A 106 -10.20 9.55 3.95
CA VAL A 106 -9.67 9.67 2.58
C VAL A 106 -8.71 10.85 2.46
N PHE A 107 -9.06 12.01 3.02
CA PHE A 107 -8.18 13.20 3.02
C PHE A 107 -6.87 12.92 3.75
N TRP A 108 -6.93 12.34 4.95
CA TRP A 108 -5.74 12.05 5.74
C TRP A 108 -4.85 10.97 5.10
N CYS A 109 -5.46 9.97 4.46
CA CYS A 109 -4.75 8.98 3.65
C CYS A 109 -4.01 9.66 2.48
N TRP A 110 -4.68 10.51 1.73
CA TRP A 110 -4.10 11.27 0.62
C TRP A 110 -2.94 12.16 1.07
N LEU A 111 -3.07 12.86 2.19
CA LEU A 111 -2.03 13.71 2.75
C LEU A 111 -0.75 12.93 3.07
N THR A 112 -0.87 11.71 3.60
CA THR A 112 0.31 10.85 3.86
C THR A 112 1.01 10.46 2.57
N GLY A 113 0.29 10.27 1.47
CA GLY A 113 0.88 10.02 0.16
C GLY A 113 1.76 11.17 -0.31
N VAL A 114 1.24 12.41 -0.19
CA VAL A 114 1.99 13.62 -0.56
C VAL A 114 3.24 13.79 0.31
N LEU A 115 3.11 13.67 1.62
CA LEU A 115 4.23 13.85 2.55
C LEU A 115 5.21 12.66 2.50
N GLY A 116 4.70 11.45 2.30
CA GLY A 116 5.48 10.21 2.18
C GLY A 116 6.47 10.21 1.01
N MET A 117 6.23 11.03 -0.02
CA MET A 117 7.19 11.20 -1.12
C MET A 117 8.58 11.63 -0.65
N ALA A 118 8.68 12.47 0.39
CA ALA A 118 9.96 12.91 0.95
C ALA A 118 10.69 11.76 1.68
N THR A 119 9.94 10.93 2.37
CA THR A 119 10.51 9.75 3.06
C THR A 119 10.97 8.71 2.04
N ARG A 120 10.18 8.43 1.02
CA ARG A 120 10.58 7.55 -0.09
C ARG A 120 11.80 8.06 -0.85
N TYR A 121 11.94 9.38 -0.99
CA TYR A 121 13.16 9.99 -1.53
C TYR A 121 14.38 9.58 -0.69
N SER A 122 14.29 9.74 0.63
CA SER A 122 15.37 9.40 1.54
C SER A 122 15.71 7.92 1.55
N GLU A 123 14.69 7.04 1.55
CA GLU A 123 14.83 5.58 1.45
C GLU A 123 15.56 5.17 0.17
N GLY A 124 15.14 5.69 -0.99
CA GLY A 124 15.77 5.39 -2.27
C GLY A 124 17.21 5.90 -2.37
N LEU A 125 17.51 7.06 -1.77
CA LEU A 125 18.86 7.60 -1.69
C LEU A 125 19.79 6.70 -0.87
N LEU A 126 19.33 6.32 0.32
CA LEU A 126 20.11 5.50 1.25
C LEU A 126 20.27 4.07 0.72
N ALA A 127 19.25 3.53 0.02
CA ALA A 127 19.31 2.22 -0.60
C ALA A 127 20.48 2.09 -1.57
N ILE A 128 20.69 3.07 -2.45
CA ILE A 128 21.81 3.09 -3.40
C ILE A 128 23.14 3.38 -2.70
N LYS A 129 23.14 4.27 -1.70
CA LYS A 129 24.38 4.67 -1.00
C LYS A 129 25.01 3.53 -0.21
N TYR A 130 24.20 2.69 0.43
CA TYR A 130 24.67 1.63 1.33
C TYR A 130 24.51 0.22 0.77
N ARG A 131 24.11 0.05 -0.50
CA ARG A 131 24.00 -1.25 -1.14
C ARG A 131 25.34 -1.96 -1.25
N VAL A 132 25.29 -3.27 -1.39
CA VAL A 132 26.44 -4.16 -1.53
C VAL A 132 26.30 -5.01 -2.76
N GLU A 133 27.42 -5.35 -3.35
CA GLU A 133 27.49 -6.37 -4.39
C GLU A 133 27.78 -7.72 -3.74
N ASN A 134 26.90 -8.68 -3.98
CA ASN A 134 27.05 -10.03 -3.46
C ASN A 134 28.08 -10.82 -4.29
N LYS A 135 28.47 -12.00 -3.80
CA LYS A 135 29.39 -12.89 -4.51
C LYS A 135 28.91 -13.29 -5.91
N ASP A 136 27.59 -13.32 -6.10
CA ASP A 136 26.93 -13.67 -7.37
C ASP A 136 26.76 -12.46 -8.31
N GLY A 137 27.35 -11.31 -7.97
CA GLY A 137 27.27 -10.06 -8.74
C GLY A 137 25.97 -9.28 -8.56
N ASN A 138 24.96 -9.82 -7.86
CA ASN A 138 23.69 -9.14 -7.61
C ASN A 138 23.82 -8.07 -6.54
N MET A 139 23.04 -6.99 -6.67
CA MET A 139 23.00 -5.91 -5.70
C MET A 139 22.01 -6.20 -4.58
N SER A 140 22.46 -6.08 -3.33
CA SER A 140 21.61 -6.14 -2.14
C SER A 140 21.70 -4.85 -1.35
N GLY A 141 20.57 -4.38 -0.84
CA GLY A 141 20.47 -3.16 -0.04
C GLY A 141 19.13 -3.03 0.64
N GLY A 142 18.89 -1.89 1.23
CA GLY A 142 17.70 -1.60 1.99
C GLY A 142 18.03 -1.22 3.44
N PRO A 143 17.02 -1.04 4.30
CA PRO A 143 17.23 -0.55 5.67
C PRO A 143 18.19 -1.39 6.49
N MET A 144 18.22 -2.72 6.30
CA MET A 144 19.15 -3.60 7.01
C MET A 144 20.60 -3.20 6.77
N PHE A 145 20.97 -2.86 5.53
CA PHE A 145 22.33 -2.43 5.20
C PHE A 145 22.61 -0.98 5.63
N VAL A 146 21.59 -0.12 5.64
CA VAL A 146 21.72 1.24 6.17
C VAL A 146 21.99 1.21 7.68
N LEU A 147 21.28 0.37 8.41
CA LEU A 147 21.48 0.19 9.86
C LEU A 147 22.84 -0.42 10.18
N GLU A 148 23.26 -1.44 9.42
CA GLU A 148 24.55 -2.08 9.62
C GLU A 148 25.73 -1.17 9.26
N ARG A 149 25.70 -0.53 8.08
CA ARG A 149 26.83 0.22 7.53
C ARG A 149 26.79 1.73 7.82
N GLY A 150 25.59 2.28 7.94
CA GLY A 150 25.39 3.70 8.23
C GLY A 150 25.43 4.02 9.71
N LEU A 151 24.85 3.16 10.56
CA LEU A 151 24.81 3.30 12.01
C LEU A 151 25.76 2.35 12.75
N ASN A 152 26.53 1.53 12.04
CA ASN A 152 27.39 0.49 12.61
C ASN A 152 26.67 -0.46 13.58
N SER A 153 25.38 -0.70 13.36
CA SER A 153 24.52 -1.50 14.23
C SER A 153 24.03 -2.76 13.53
N LYS A 154 24.87 -3.81 13.50
CA LYS A 154 24.57 -5.07 12.83
C LYS A 154 23.32 -5.76 13.40
N TRP A 155 23.11 -5.70 14.74
CA TRP A 155 21.95 -6.32 15.37
C TRP A 155 20.63 -5.69 14.93
N LEU A 156 20.58 -4.34 14.76
CA LEU A 156 19.40 -3.65 14.23
C LEU A 156 19.13 -4.04 12.78
N GLY A 157 20.18 -4.15 11.96
CA GLY A 157 20.05 -4.62 10.57
C GLY A 157 19.47 -6.02 10.49
N THR A 158 19.99 -6.94 11.33
CA THR A 158 19.47 -8.32 11.41
C THR A 158 18.05 -8.37 11.91
N ALA A 159 17.72 -7.62 12.96
CA ALA A 159 16.34 -7.56 13.48
C ALA A 159 15.36 -7.03 12.41
N PHE A 160 15.73 -5.97 11.70
CA PHE A 160 14.92 -5.46 10.59
C PHE A 160 14.69 -6.53 9.51
N ALA A 161 15.75 -7.23 9.10
CA ALA A 161 15.63 -8.27 8.07
C ALA A 161 14.69 -9.42 8.50
N VAL A 162 14.77 -9.87 9.76
CA VAL A 162 13.88 -10.89 10.30
C VAL A 162 12.43 -10.41 10.33
N PHE A 163 12.17 -9.21 10.85
CA PHE A 163 10.80 -8.67 10.90
C PHE A 163 10.22 -8.44 9.51
N THR A 164 11.02 -7.97 8.55
CA THR A 164 10.58 -7.79 7.17
C THR A 164 10.23 -9.13 6.51
N ALA A 165 11.05 -10.17 6.72
CA ALA A 165 10.75 -11.51 6.22
C ALA A 165 9.44 -12.06 6.81
N MET A 166 9.23 -11.91 8.12
CA MET A 166 7.97 -12.31 8.77
C MET A 166 6.77 -11.53 8.25
N ALA A 167 6.91 -10.21 8.07
CA ALA A 167 5.85 -9.36 7.54
C ALA A 167 5.46 -9.75 6.11
N ALA A 168 6.42 -10.13 5.26
CA ALA A 168 6.16 -10.57 3.89
C ALA A 168 5.24 -11.80 3.84
N PHE A 169 5.40 -12.77 4.76
CA PHE A 169 4.48 -13.91 4.85
C PHE A 169 3.05 -13.49 5.18
N GLY A 170 2.86 -12.58 6.16
CA GLY A 170 1.54 -12.14 6.61
C GLY A 170 0.88 -11.18 5.63
N ILE A 171 1.44 -9.99 5.52
CA ILE A 171 0.84 -8.86 4.79
C ILE A 171 0.99 -9.05 3.28
N GLY A 172 2.16 -9.46 2.82
CA GLY A 172 2.47 -9.60 1.39
C GLY A 172 1.74 -10.78 0.73
N ASN A 173 1.58 -11.90 1.43
CA ASN A 173 1.06 -13.11 0.85
C ASN A 173 -0.30 -13.55 1.42
N LEU A 174 -0.39 -13.84 2.72
CA LEU A 174 -1.60 -14.44 3.29
C LEU A 174 -2.83 -13.54 3.19
N THR A 175 -2.70 -12.26 3.54
CA THR A 175 -3.82 -11.32 3.47
C THR A 175 -4.25 -11.05 2.04
N GLN A 176 -3.31 -10.97 1.12
CA GLN A 176 -3.59 -10.75 -0.30
C GLN A 176 -4.27 -11.98 -0.91
N GLY A 177 -3.71 -13.17 -0.68
CA GLY A 177 -4.29 -14.43 -1.15
C GLY A 177 -5.70 -14.66 -0.65
N ASN A 178 -5.97 -14.34 0.63
CA ASN A 178 -7.31 -14.44 1.21
C ASN A 178 -8.28 -13.46 0.54
N ALA A 179 -7.88 -12.21 0.32
CA ALA A 179 -8.73 -11.21 -0.34
C ALA A 179 -9.12 -11.63 -1.77
N ALA A 180 -8.17 -12.20 -2.54
CA ALA A 180 -8.47 -12.72 -3.87
C ALA A 180 -9.39 -13.95 -3.82
N ALA A 181 -9.13 -14.87 -2.88
CA ALA A 181 -9.95 -16.07 -2.72
C ALA A 181 -11.40 -15.73 -2.36
N GLU A 182 -11.59 -14.81 -1.44
CA GLU A 182 -12.92 -14.33 -1.04
C GLU A 182 -13.65 -13.67 -2.21
N GLN A 183 -12.99 -12.77 -2.95
CA GLN A 183 -13.59 -12.08 -4.08
C GLN A 183 -13.96 -13.05 -5.22
N LEU A 184 -13.08 -13.99 -5.56
CA LEU A 184 -13.34 -14.98 -6.61
C LEU A 184 -14.42 -15.99 -6.19
N HIS A 185 -14.48 -16.32 -4.90
CA HIS A 185 -15.57 -17.15 -4.39
C HIS A 185 -16.92 -16.44 -4.51
N HIS A 186 -17.00 -15.16 -4.14
CA HIS A 186 -18.22 -14.37 -4.26
C HIS A 186 -18.65 -14.14 -5.73
N ALA A 187 -17.69 -13.84 -6.62
CA ALA A 187 -17.99 -13.50 -8.01
C ALA A 187 -18.29 -14.73 -8.90
N PHE A 188 -17.57 -15.83 -8.69
CA PHE A 188 -17.58 -16.99 -9.60
C PHE A 188 -17.76 -18.33 -8.89
N SER A 189 -17.99 -18.35 -7.56
CA SER A 189 -18.08 -19.57 -6.75
C SER A 189 -16.84 -20.46 -6.84
N ILE A 190 -15.67 -19.88 -7.13
CA ILE A 190 -14.41 -20.61 -7.19
C ILE A 190 -14.00 -20.98 -5.75
N PRO A 191 -13.69 -22.26 -5.47
CA PRO A 191 -13.27 -22.66 -4.13
C PRO A 191 -11.90 -22.06 -3.78
N SER A 192 -11.71 -21.65 -2.53
CA SER A 192 -10.49 -20.97 -2.06
C SER A 192 -9.20 -21.76 -2.35
N TRP A 193 -9.25 -23.10 -2.26
CA TRP A 193 -8.08 -23.93 -2.59
C TRP A 193 -7.71 -23.84 -4.08
N GLY A 194 -8.67 -23.69 -4.98
CA GLY A 194 -8.43 -23.52 -6.42
C GLY A 194 -7.72 -22.19 -6.70
N THR A 195 -8.18 -21.09 -6.08
CA THR A 195 -7.50 -19.79 -6.13
C THR A 195 -6.08 -19.88 -5.59
N ALA A 196 -5.90 -20.53 -4.42
CA ALA A 196 -4.59 -20.71 -3.81
C ALA A 196 -3.62 -21.50 -4.72
N ALA A 197 -4.09 -22.57 -5.35
CA ALA A 197 -3.27 -23.38 -6.25
C ALA A 197 -2.81 -22.56 -7.47
N VAL A 198 -3.71 -21.78 -8.10
CA VAL A 198 -3.38 -20.93 -9.25
C VAL A 198 -2.39 -19.84 -8.86
N LEU A 199 -2.64 -19.12 -7.76
CA LEU A 199 -1.74 -18.07 -7.27
C LEU A 199 -0.35 -18.62 -6.95
N THR A 200 -0.28 -19.77 -6.29
CA THR A 200 0.99 -20.44 -5.96
C THR A 200 1.75 -20.82 -7.24
N ALA A 201 1.07 -21.43 -8.21
CA ALA A 201 1.70 -21.83 -9.47
C ALA A 201 2.24 -20.63 -10.25
N LEU A 202 1.46 -19.54 -10.37
CA LEU A 202 1.88 -18.31 -11.04
C LEU A 202 3.08 -17.67 -10.34
N THR A 203 3.02 -17.55 -9.01
CA THR A 203 4.11 -16.97 -8.22
C THR A 203 5.39 -17.79 -8.36
N ALA A 204 5.29 -19.13 -8.22
CA ALA A 204 6.44 -20.01 -8.37
C ALA A 204 7.09 -19.87 -9.76
N LEU A 205 6.28 -19.83 -10.82
CA LEU A 205 6.77 -19.67 -12.19
C LEU A 205 7.54 -18.36 -12.39
N VAL A 206 7.04 -17.24 -11.83
CA VAL A 206 7.73 -15.95 -11.93
C VAL A 206 9.00 -15.91 -11.08
N MET A 207 8.96 -16.48 -9.87
CA MET A 207 10.11 -16.53 -8.97
C MET A 207 11.28 -17.35 -9.49
N LEU A 208 11.03 -18.37 -10.33
CA LEU A 208 12.10 -19.13 -11.00
C LEU A 208 12.99 -18.25 -11.89
N GLY A 209 12.46 -17.11 -12.38
CA GLY A 209 13.22 -16.11 -13.14
C GLY A 209 14.06 -15.15 -12.28
N GLY A 210 14.07 -15.30 -10.95
CA GLY A 210 14.78 -14.43 -10.02
C GLY A 210 14.33 -12.97 -10.11
N ILE A 211 15.15 -12.04 -9.59
CA ILE A 211 14.84 -10.61 -9.56
C ILE A 211 14.57 -10.03 -10.96
N GLN A 212 15.23 -10.52 -12.00
CA GLN A 212 15.04 -10.07 -13.38
C GLN A 212 13.70 -10.56 -13.93
N GLY A 213 13.27 -11.78 -13.59
CA GLY A 213 11.96 -12.32 -13.95
C GLY A 213 10.83 -11.53 -13.31
N ILE A 214 10.90 -11.33 -11.99
CA ILE A 214 9.95 -10.53 -11.23
C ILE A 214 9.87 -9.11 -11.80
N ALA A 215 11.01 -8.45 -12.00
CA ALA A 215 11.08 -7.08 -12.51
C ALA A 215 10.47 -6.93 -13.92
N ARG A 216 10.64 -7.92 -14.79
CA ARG A 216 10.07 -7.93 -16.15
C ARG A 216 8.55 -8.05 -16.09
N VAL A 217 8.04 -8.96 -15.27
CA VAL A 217 6.58 -9.12 -15.09
C VAL A 217 5.98 -7.87 -14.48
N CYS A 218 6.53 -7.34 -13.39
CA CYS A 218 6.04 -6.13 -12.74
C CYS A 218 6.09 -4.91 -13.67
N ALA A 219 7.15 -4.75 -14.48
CA ALA A 219 7.29 -3.62 -15.40
C ALA A 219 6.18 -3.54 -16.47
N PHE A 220 5.59 -4.68 -16.84
CA PHE A 220 4.45 -4.73 -17.74
C PHE A 220 3.11 -4.71 -16.98
N PHE A 221 3.01 -5.52 -15.95
CA PHE A 221 1.75 -5.82 -15.27
C PHE A 221 1.23 -4.64 -14.43
N VAL A 222 2.12 -3.96 -13.70
CA VAL A 222 1.74 -2.84 -12.81
C VAL A 222 1.14 -1.66 -13.58
N PRO A 223 1.76 -1.13 -14.64
CA PRO A 223 1.13 -0.06 -15.43
C PRO A 223 -0.20 -0.50 -16.05
N PHE A 224 -0.27 -1.74 -16.55
CA PHE A 224 -1.49 -2.28 -17.15
C PHE A 224 -2.67 -2.31 -16.15
N MET A 225 -2.46 -2.90 -14.96
CA MET A 225 -3.50 -2.96 -13.94
C MET A 225 -3.89 -1.57 -13.43
N ALA A 226 -2.91 -0.68 -13.24
CA ALA A 226 -3.16 0.69 -12.78
C ALA A 226 -4.01 1.48 -13.79
N VAL A 227 -3.70 1.38 -15.09
CA VAL A 227 -4.46 2.06 -16.15
C VAL A 227 -5.89 1.54 -16.20
N ILE A 228 -6.13 0.22 -16.15
CA ILE A 228 -7.47 -0.36 -16.14
C ILE A 228 -8.26 0.18 -14.93
N TYR A 229 -7.65 0.16 -13.76
CA TYR A 229 -8.31 0.63 -12.54
C TYR A 229 -8.65 2.12 -12.60
N ILE A 230 -7.70 2.95 -13.00
CA ILE A 230 -7.88 4.40 -13.13
C ILE A 230 -9.00 4.70 -14.14
N LEU A 231 -8.96 4.09 -15.32
CA LEU A 231 -9.99 4.31 -16.35
C LEU A 231 -11.36 3.83 -15.87
N GLY A 232 -11.42 2.69 -15.17
CA GLY A 232 -12.65 2.19 -14.58
C GLY A 232 -13.22 3.12 -13.50
N CYS A 233 -12.38 3.62 -12.59
CA CYS A 233 -12.79 4.62 -11.59
C CYS A 233 -13.27 5.92 -12.25
N LEU A 234 -12.55 6.42 -13.25
CA LEU A 234 -12.96 7.60 -14.01
C LEU A 234 -14.30 7.40 -14.69
N TYR A 235 -14.54 6.23 -15.28
CA TYR A 235 -15.84 5.88 -15.87
C TYR A 235 -16.95 5.94 -14.81
N ILE A 236 -16.75 5.32 -13.63
CA ILE A 236 -17.72 5.36 -12.54
C ILE A 236 -18.02 6.80 -12.14
N LEU A 237 -16.99 7.63 -12.00
CA LEU A 237 -17.14 9.04 -11.67
C LEU A 237 -17.88 9.84 -12.77
N THR A 238 -17.73 9.49 -14.06
CA THR A 238 -18.52 10.14 -15.12
C THR A 238 -20.01 9.78 -15.03
N VAL A 239 -20.33 8.52 -14.66
CA VAL A 239 -21.72 8.09 -14.45
C VAL A 239 -22.35 8.77 -13.25
N GLN A 240 -21.58 9.09 -12.23
CA GLN A 240 -22.03 9.74 -10.99
C GLN A 240 -21.51 11.18 -10.88
N ALA A 241 -21.35 11.90 -12.00
CA ALA A 241 -20.66 13.20 -12.05
C ALA A 241 -21.27 14.25 -11.14
N GLU A 242 -22.58 14.26 -10.95
CA GLU A 242 -23.31 15.21 -10.10
C GLU A 242 -22.94 15.09 -8.61
N TYR A 243 -22.48 13.90 -8.16
CA TYR A 243 -22.11 13.63 -6.78
C TYR A 243 -20.62 13.83 -6.48
N ILE A 244 -19.77 14.11 -7.49
CA ILE A 244 -18.31 14.26 -7.29
C ILE A 244 -18.00 15.44 -6.38
N PHE A 245 -18.56 16.62 -6.68
CA PHE A 245 -18.31 17.81 -5.88
C PHE A 245 -18.89 17.71 -4.46
N PRO A 246 -20.12 17.23 -4.27
CA PRO A 246 -20.64 16.89 -2.95
C PRO A 246 -19.75 15.90 -2.18
N ALA A 247 -19.20 14.86 -2.83
CA ALA A 247 -18.33 13.89 -2.20
C ALA A 247 -17.00 14.49 -1.72
N ILE A 248 -16.36 15.31 -2.56
CA ILE A 248 -15.13 16.01 -2.18
C ILE A 248 -15.38 16.95 -0.99
N ARG A 249 -16.46 17.70 -1.02
CA ARG A 249 -16.84 18.58 0.09
C ARG A 249 -17.08 17.76 1.37
N TYR A 250 -17.83 16.68 1.27
CA TYR A 250 -18.12 15.80 2.40
C TYR A 250 -16.86 15.16 3.00
N ILE A 251 -15.89 14.75 2.15
CA ILE A 251 -14.58 14.28 2.62
C ILE A 251 -13.87 15.37 3.43
N LEU A 252 -13.82 16.60 2.93
CA LEU A 252 -13.16 17.71 3.61
C LEU A 252 -13.88 18.09 4.91
N ASP A 253 -15.20 18.18 4.88
CA ASP A 253 -16.00 18.51 6.06
C ASP A 253 -15.79 17.44 7.15
N CYS A 254 -15.88 16.16 6.82
CA CYS A 254 -15.61 15.07 7.77
C CYS A 254 -14.15 15.03 8.26
N ALA A 255 -13.19 15.49 7.45
CA ALA A 255 -11.79 15.51 7.87
C ALA A 255 -11.47 16.57 8.93
N PHE A 256 -12.24 17.68 9.00
CA PHE A 256 -11.91 18.82 9.86
C PHE A 256 -13.03 19.24 10.83
N THR A 257 -14.30 18.98 10.51
CA THR A 257 -15.43 19.48 11.32
C THR A 257 -16.10 18.41 12.16
N GLY A 258 -15.94 17.14 11.80
CA GLY A 258 -16.56 16.04 12.54
C GLY A 258 -18.10 16.07 12.51
N GLU A 259 -18.72 16.62 11.45
CA GLU A 259 -20.17 16.81 11.31
C GLU A 259 -21.01 15.52 11.49
N ALA A 260 -20.38 14.34 11.48
CA ALA A 260 -21.05 13.06 11.66
C ALA A 260 -21.53 12.80 13.10
N ALA A 261 -21.22 13.68 14.07
CA ALA A 261 -21.57 13.45 15.48
C ALA A 261 -22.10 14.73 16.16
N ALA A 262 -23.41 14.84 16.25
CA ALA A 262 -24.08 15.85 17.06
C ALA A 262 -23.58 15.84 18.51
N GLY A 263 -22.99 16.95 18.98
CA GLY A 263 -22.58 17.21 20.37
C GLY A 263 -21.33 16.42 20.79
N GLY A 264 -20.36 17.08 21.41
CA GLY A 264 -19.19 16.51 22.13
C GLY A 264 -18.32 15.45 21.44
N ALA A 265 -18.85 14.71 20.49
CA ALA A 265 -18.21 13.63 19.73
C ALA A 265 -17.50 14.13 18.46
N ALA A 266 -17.66 15.40 18.05
CA ALA A 266 -17.07 15.91 16.80
C ALA A 266 -15.54 15.81 16.78
N GLY A 267 -14.88 16.14 17.89
CA GLY A 267 -13.44 15.98 18.05
C GLY A 267 -12.98 14.51 17.97
N ALA A 268 -13.76 13.59 18.51
CA ALA A 268 -13.48 12.16 18.43
C ALA A 268 -13.61 11.62 17.00
N ALA A 269 -14.59 12.11 16.21
CA ALA A 269 -14.77 11.74 14.83
C ALA A 269 -13.61 12.24 13.93
N VAL A 270 -13.19 13.50 14.08
CA VAL A 270 -11.99 14.01 13.38
C VAL A 270 -10.75 13.21 13.74
N MET A 271 -10.59 12.87 15.01
CA MET A 271 -9.49 12.07 15.50
C MET A 271 -9.50 10.66 14.90
N ALA A 272 -10.67 10.03 14.82
CA ALA A 272 -10.84 8.71 14.19
C ALA A 272 -10.51 8.79 12.70
N ALA A 273 -11.01 9.80 11.97
CA ALA A 273 -10.71 10.03 10.57
C ALA A 273 -9.21 10.20 10.33
N MET A 274 -8.56 11.04 11.13
CA MET A 274 -7.12 11.27 11.04
C MET A 274 -6.35 9.97 11.32
N ARG A 275 -6.63 9.28 12.42
CA ARG A 275 -5.93 8.05 12.82
C ARG A 275 -6.06 6.97 11.76
N THR A 276 -7.27 6.67 11.32
CA THR A 276 -7.53 5.60 10.34
C THR A 276 -7.00 5.96 8.97
N GLY A 277 -7.18 7.21 8.53
CA GLY A 277 -6.69 7.69 7.25
C GLY A 277 -5.16 7.71 7.17
N VAL A 278 -4.49 8.24 8.20
CA VAL A 278 -3.02 8.24 8.25
C VAL A 278 -2.48 6.82 8.33
N ALA A 279 -3.02 5.97 9.21
CA ALA A 279 -2.60 4.57 9.29
C ALA A 279 -2.79 3.84 7.95
N ARG A 280 -3.91 4.10 7.27
CA ARG A 280 -4.18 3.50 5.96
C ARG A 280 -3.22 3.96 4.88
N GLY A 281 -2.95 5.27 4.80
CA GLY A 281 -2.00 5.81 3.83
C GLY A 281 -0.58 5.29 4.06
N LEU A 282 -0.12 5.25 5.30
CA LEU A 282 1.18 4.68 5.66
C LEU A 282 1.29 3.20 5.31
N PHE A 283 0.22 2.44 5.55
CA PHE A 283 0.16 1.02 5.20
C PHE A 283 0.17 0.81 3.67
N SER A 284 -0.49 1.69 2.90
CA SER A 284 -0.57 1.60 1.45
C SER A 284 0.77 1.95 0.79
N ASN A 285 1.31 3.14 1.06
CA ASN A 285 2.53 3.60 0.39
C ASN A 285 3.83 3.09 1.02
N GLU A 286 3.76 2.48 2.20
CA GLU A 286 4.89 1.93 2.96
C GLU A 286 6.06 2.90 3.16
N ALA A 287 5.84 4.21 3.01
CA ALA A 287 6.89 5.21 3.22
C ALA A 287 7.27 5.26 4.71
N GLY A 288 8.53 5.01 5.00
CA GLY A 288 9.04 4.87 6.37
C GLY A 288 9.13 3.42 6.86
N LEU A 289 8.53 2.44 6.14
CA LEU A 289 8.68 1.02 6.45
C LEU A 289 9.92 0.39 5.81
N GLY A 290 10.46 1.01 4.75
CA GLY A 290 11.71 0.62 4.14
C GLY A 290 11.67 -0.54 3.14
N SER A 291 10.53 -1.18 2.94
CA SER A 291 10.36 -2.32 2.03
C SER A 291 10.77 -1.99 0.59
N ALA A 292 10.27 -0.90 0.02
CA ALA A 292 10.61 -0.48 -1.33
C ALA A 292 12.08 -0.03 -1.52
N ALA A 293 12.79 0.25 -0.44
CA ALA A 293 14.22 0.52 -0.51
C ALA A 293 15.01 -0.73 -0.95
N ILE A 294 14.49 -1.93 -0.65
CA ILE A 294 15.09 -3.20 -1.08
C ILE A 294 15.07 -3.30 -2.62
N ALA A 295 13.91 -3.08 -3.24
CA ALA A 295 13.79 -3.05 -4.70
C ALA A 295 14.61 -1.92 -5.34
N SER A 296 14.69 -0.76 -4.66
CA SER A 296 15.48 0.39 -5.13
C SER A 296 16.98 0.11 -5.16
N ALA A 297 17.48 -0.73 -4.27
CA ALA A 297 18.90 -1.10 -4.23
C ALA A 297 19.35 -1.90 -5.46
N ALA A 298 18.46 -2.69 -6.06
CA ALA A 298 18.73 -3.48 -7.27
C ALA A 298 18.76 -2.62 -8.55
N ALA A 299 18.37 -1.35 -8.50
CA ALA A 299 18.28 -0.49 -9.67
C ALA A 299 19.64 -0.19 -10.32
N GLN A 300 19.72 -0.25 -11.65
CA GLN A 300 20.86 0.16 -12.48
C GLN A 300 21.04 1.68 -12.43
N ASN A 301 21.57 2.17 -11.34
CA ASN A 301 21.75 3.58 -11.10
C ASN A 301 22.97 3.83 -10.17
N ARG A 302 23.94 4.62 -10.62
CA ARG A 302 25.08 5.02 -9.77
C ARG A 302 24.78 6.25 -8.92
N ASN A 303 23.87 7.10 -9.42
CA ASN A 303 23.55 8.35 -8.74
C ASN A 303 22.42 8.12 -7.72
N PRO A 304 22.70 8.17 -6.41
CA PRO A 304 21.68 7.97 -5.38
C PRO A 304 20.52 8.97 -5.49
N VAL A 305 20.78 10.22 -5.88
CA VAL A 305 19.75 11.27 -6.01
C VAL A 305 18.78 10.97 -7.14
N ARG A 306 19.27 10.36 -8.23
CA ARG A 306 18.41 9.98 -9.35
C ARG A 306 17.43 8.89 -8.93
N GLN A 307 17.91 7.83 -8.27
CA GLN A 307 17.04 6.78 -7.76
C GLN A 307 16.10 7.30 -6.67
N ALA A 308 16.57 8.20 -5.82
CA ALA A 308 15.74 8.85 -4.81
C ALA A 308 14.54 9.60 -5.43
N LEU A 309 14.77 10.35 -6.51
CA LEU A 309 13.68 11.02 -7.24
C LEU A 309 12.70 10.01 -7.84
N ILE A 310 13.18 8.94 -8.46
CA ILE A 310 12.32 7.89 -9.03
C ILE A 310 11.49 7.23 -7.92
N SER A 311 12.12 6.81 -6.82
CA SER A 311 11.44 6.17 -5.68
C SER A 311 10.42 7.08 -5.02
N SER A 312 10.68 8.41 -4.97
CA SER A 312 9.77 9.38 -4.37
C SER A 312 8.40 9.46 -5.06
N SER A 313 8.30 9.04 -6.31
CA SER A 313 7.03 9.01 -7.04
C SER A 313 6.15 7.80 -6.70
N GLY A 314 6.64 6.81 -5.97
CA GLY A 314 5.85 5.65 -5.54
C GLY A 314 4.58 6.03 -4.80
N PRO A 315 4.64 6.78 -3.68
CA PRO A 315 3.46 7.24 -2.95
C PRO A 315 2.49 8.09 -3.77
N PHE A 316 2.98 8.79 -4.78
CA PHE A 316 2.12 9.54 -5.70
C PHE A 316 1.20 8.60 -6.48
N TRP A 317 1.74 7.56 -7.13
CA TRP A 317 0.93 6.62 -7.88
C TRP A 317 0.01 5.79 -7.00
N ASP A 318 0.56 5.26 -5.93
CA ASP A 318 -0.16 4.37 -5.01
C ASP A 318 -1.27 5.10 -4.24
N THR A 319 -0.91 6.16 -3.53
CA THR A 319 -1.81 6.78 -2.55
C THR A 319 -2.49 8.03 -3.11
N VAL A 320 -1.73 8.93 -3.78
CA VAL A 320 -2.29 10.19 -4.29
C VAL A 320 -3.21 9.95 -5.49
N ILE A 321 -2.94 8.93 -6.31
CA ILE A 321 -3.80 8.57 -7.44
C ILE A 321 -4.77 7.44 -7.08
N ILE A 322 -4.27 6.23 -6.79
CA ILE A 322 -5.12 5.04 -6.67
C ILE A 322 -6.00 5.09 -5.43
N CYS A 323 -5.45 5.31 -4.22
CA CYS A 323 -6.28 5.37 -3.01
C CYS A 323 -7.24 6.57 -3.02
N ALA A 324 -6.81 7.74 -3.55
CA ALA A 324 -7.68 8.90 -3.65
C ALA A 324 -8.85 8.64 -4.59
N LEU A 325 -8.61 8.06 -5.78
CA LEU A 325 -9.68 7.67 -6.70
C LEU A 325 -10.65 6.67 -6.05
N THR A 326 -10.13 5.64 -5.38
CA THR A 326 -10.97 4.69 -4.63
C THR A 326 -11.84 5.43 -3.62
N GLY A 327 -11.23 6.31 -2.80
CA GLY A 327 -11.95 7.04 -1.76
C GLY A 327 -13.04 7.98 -2.33
N ILE A 328 -12.77 8.65 -3.44
CA ILE A 328 -13.75 9.52 -4.12
C ILE A 328 -14.89 8.65 -4.69
N VAL A 329 -14.59 7.54 -5.38
CA VAL A 329 -15.61 6.63 -5.92
C VAL A 329 -16.50 6.08 -4.81
N LEU A 330 -15.92 5.61 -3.71
CA LEU A 330 -16.70 5.10 -2.59
C LEU A 330 -17.59 6.16 -1.97
N THR A 331 -17.05 7.36 -1.71
CA THR A 331 -17.82 8.46 -1.11
C THR A 331 -18.93 8.96 -2.04
N THR A 332 -18.64 9.06 -3.35
CA THR A 332 -19.64 9.41 -4.37
C THR A 332 -20.76 8.38 -4.39
N SER A 333 -20.44 7.09 -4.35
CA SER A 333 -21.44 6.03 -4.32
C SER A 333 -22.27 6.01 -3.03
N ILE A 334 -21.67 6.33 -1.88
CA ILE A 334 -22.40 6.45 -0.60
C ILE A 334 -23.43 7.60 -0.67
N ILE A 335 -23.06 8.73 -1.26
CA ILE A 335 -23.98 9.87 -1.39
C ILE A 335 -25.09 9.57 -2.41
N ALA A 336 -24.74 8.95 -3.53
CA ALA A 336 -25.70 8.58 -4.58
C ALA A 336 -26.68 7.50 -4.14
N HIS A 337 -26.27 6.62 -3.21
CA HIS A 337 -27.04 5.47 -2.75
C HIS A 337 -27.05 5.39 -1.21
N PRO A 338 -27.99 6.09 -0.53
CA PRO A 338 -28.06 6.13 0.93
C PRO A 338 -28.34 4.79 1.61
N ASP A 339 -28.72 3.78 0.85
CA ASP A 339 -28.91 2.41 1.31
C ASP A 339 -27.59 1.64 1.55
N ILE A 340 -26.46 2.19 1.13
CA ILE A 340 -25.16 1.60 1.37
C ILE A 340 -24.79 1.80 2.85
N SER A 341 -24.67 0.69 3.60
CA SER A 341 -24.18 0.74 4.98
C SER A 341 -22.68 1.05 5.02
N CYS A 342 -22.31 2.09 5.74
CA CYS A 342 -20.90 2.47 5.93
C CYS A 342 -20.20 1.70 7.06
N THR A 343 -20.88 0.77 7.75
CA THR A 343 -20.36 0.11 8.95
C THR A 343 -19.52 -1.14 8.67
N ASP A 344 -19.71 -1.77 7.51
CA ASP A 344 -18.97 -2.98 7.12
C ASP A 344 -17.89 -2.62 6.10
N GLY A 345 -16.68 -2.38 6.59
CA GLY A 345 -15.56 -1.90 5.78
C GLY A 345 -15.20 -2.76 4.57
N PRO A 346 -14.99 -4.08 4.70
CA PRO A 346 -14.70 -4.95 3.56
C PRO A 346 -15.81 -4.98 2.51
N ARG A 347 -17.07 -5.01 2.95
CA ARG A 347 -18.24 -5.03 2.07
C ARG A 347 -18.58 -3.70 1.44
N LEU A 348 -18.20 -2.58 2.09
CA LEU A 348 -18.48 -1.24 1.59
C LEU A 348 -17.99 -1.07 0.14
N THR A 349 -16.78 -1.50 -0.16
CA THR A 349 -16.22 -1.42 -1.52
C THR A 349 -17.03 -2.26 -2.49
N THR A 350 -17.39 -3.50 -2.13
CA THR A 350 -18.17 -4.39 -2.97
C THR A 350 -19.58 -3.83 -3.22
N LEU A 351 -20.23 -3.30 -2.18
CA LEU A 351 -21.55 -2.67 -2.30
C LEU A 351 -21.50 -1.42 -3.18
N ALA A 352 -20.54 -0.53 -2.98
CA ALA A 352 -20.40 0.70 -3.77
C ALA A 352 -20.21 0.39 -5.27
N PHE A 353 -19.33 -0.55 -5.59
CA PHE A 353 -19.10 -0.94 -6.98
C PHE A 353 -20.31 -1.69 -7.58
N SER A 354 -21.03 -2.51 -6.80
CA SER A 354 -22.20 -3.26 -7.30
C SER A 354 -23.36 -2.35 -7.73
N LYS A 355 -23.42 -1.12 -7.24
CA LYS A 355 -24.43 -0.12 -7.66
C LYS A 355 -24.20 0.41 -9.09
N ILE A 356 -23.02 0.17 -9.66
CA ILE A 356 -22.71 0.58 -11.04
C ILE A 356 -23.08 -0.57 -12.00
N PRO A 357 -24.12 -0.40 -12.82
CA PRO A 357 -24.58 -1.47 -13.70
C PRO A 357 -23.49 -1.95 -14.67
N TYR A 358 -23.48 -3.25 -14.95
CA TYR A 358 -22.65 -3.93 -15.94
C TYR A 358 -21.13 -3.91 -15.68
N ILE A 359 -20.54 -2.80 -15.22
CA ILE A 359 -19.08 -2.60 -15.16
C ILE A 359 -18.55 -2.68 -13.73
N GLY A 360 -19.31 -2.25 -12.73
CA GLY A 360 -18.77 -2.09 -11.37
C GLY A 360 -18.23 -3.37 -10.76
N SER A 361 -19.02 -4.43 -10.66
CA SER A 361 -18.57 -5.70 -10.08
C SER A 361 -17.46 -6.39 -10.89
N PRO A 362 -17.52 -6.49 -12.24
CA PRO A 362 -16.41 -7.01 -13.02
C PRO A 362 -15.11 -6.20 -12.88
N LEU A 363 -15.20 -4.87 -12.86
CA LEU A 363 -14.05 -3.99 -12.66
C LEU A 363 -13.41 -4.22 -11.29
N LEU A 364 -14.22 -4.29 -10.23
CA LEU A 364 -13.73 -4.56 -8.89
C LEU A 364 -13.01 -5.90 -8.82
N THR A 365 -13.63 -6.97 -9.34
CA THR A 365 -13.05 -8.30 -9.31
C THR A 365 -11.74 -8.37 -10.10
N LEU A 366 -11.73 -7.84 -11.33
CA LEU A 366 -10.53 -7.80 -12.16
C LEU A 366 -9.40 -7.00 -11.49
N SER A 367 -9.73 -5.82 -10.96
CA SER A 367 -8.75 -4.97 -10.30
C SER A 367 -8.21 -5.61 -9.03
N LEU A 368 -9.07 -6.18 -8.19
CA LEU A 368 -8.65 -6.81 -6.95
C LEU A 368 -7.73 -8.01 -7.21
N VAL A 369 -8.10 -8.89 -8.15
CA VAL A 369 -7.29 -10.06 -8.49
C VAL A 369 -5.94 -9.63 -9.07
N THR A 370 -5.93 -8.67 -9.99
CA THR A 370 -4.67 -8.19 -10.60
C THR A 370 -3.78 -7.49 -9.57
N PHE A 371 -4.36 -6.68 -8.67
CA PHE A 371 -3.61 -6.02 -7.59
C PHE A 371 -3.01 -7.03 -6.62
N VAL A 372 -3.79 -8.06 -6.24
CA VAL A 372 -3.30 -9.13 -5.36
C VAL A 372 -2.15 -9.91 -5.99
N VAL A 373 -2.30 -10.32 -7.26
CA VAL A 373 -1.23 -11.01 -8.00
C VAL A 373 0.03 -10.14 -8.03
N SER A 374 -0.14 -8.85 -8.32
CA SER A 374 0.97 -7.89 -8.31
C SER A 374 1.69 -7.84 -6.95
N THR A 375 0.93 -7.73 -5.86
CA THR A 375 1.52 -7.60 -4.51
C THR A 375 2.22 -8.88 -4.06
N ILE A 376 1.70 -10.06 -4.40
CA ILE A 376 2.36 -11.32 -4.09
C ILE A 376 3.70 -11.46 -4.84
N LEU A 377 3.79 -10.93 -6.06
CA LEU A 377 5.02 -10.95 -6.86
C LEU A 377 6.05 -9.90 -6.42
N GLY A 378 5.61 -8.73 -6.00
CA GLY A 378 6.44 -7.60 -5.55
C GLY A 378 7.05 -7.83 -4.18
#